data_6eea57db84d74b44e84c3f67d8860f51
#
_entry.id   6eea57db84d74b44e84c3f67d8860f51
#
_cell.length_a   1.000
_cell.length_b   1.000
_cell.length_c   1.000
_cell.angle_alpha   90.00
_cell.angle_beta   90.00
_cell.angle_gamma   90.00
#
_symmetry.space_group_name_H-M   'P 1'
#
loop_
_entity.id
_entity.type
_entity.pdbx_description
1 polymer ?
#
loop_
_entity_poly.entity_id
_entity_poly.type
_entity_poly.pdbx_seq_one_letter_code
_entity_poly.pdbx_strand_id
1 'polypeptide(L)'
;MQKNNFYMDNLINIAVDAMGGDNSPNKIIDGIELHAKNSKNIFYKIFGNKEKIEPIIIKKKINKVNYEIVHTDNKIKGEDSALVAAKRGKNTSMWLAIESVKNKISDIAISAGNTGALFVISKLNLKMIENIDKPALSGFWPNKNGMNIVLDLGANIECNEKNLIDFSIMGSALYRSLFNNDTPKVALLNIGSEELKGNTIIRNTYQKINELKNPIYEFHGFIEGNHMMDGNVNVIVTDGFTGNIALKTAEGTANFITSELKKALSSNILGKISSIMNLANIKKFKKKLDPRLYNGAILLGLDAPVIKSHGGTDYIGFANSLS
;
A
#
# COMPACT_ATOMS: atom_id res chain seq x y z
N MET A 1 -35.93 3.63 34.00
CA MET A 1 -34.63 2.97 33.70
C MET A 1 -34.37 3.10 32.22
N GLN A 2 -33.70 4.19 31.76
CA GLN A 2 -33.27 4.37 30.40
C GLN A 2 -31.98 3.57 30.17
N LYS A 3 -32.03 2.59 29.28
CA LYS A 3 -30.84 1.86 28.83
C LYS A 3 -30.02 2.82 27.96
N ASN A 4 -28.92 3.30 28.48
CA ASN A 4 -27.87 3.90 27.69
C ASN A 4 -27.27 2.82 26.73
N ASN A 5 -27.75 2.77 25.49
CA ASN A 5 -27.03 2.13 24.42
C ASN A 5 -25.83 3.03 24.08
N PHE A 6 -24.73 2.87 24.81
CA PHE A 6 -23.43 3.32 24.31
C PHE A 6 -23.15 2.53 23.04
N TYR A 7 -23.00 3.24 21.94
CA TYR A 7 -22.36 2.74 20.73
C TYR A 7 -21.02 2.15 21.18
N MET A 8 -20.89 0.82 21.15
CA MET A 8 -19.59 0.18 21.14
C MET A 8 -18.96 0.64 19.82
N ASP A 9 -18.07 1.63 19.85
CA ASP A 9 -17.19 1.93 18.75
C ASP A 9 -16.52 0.62 18.34
N ASN A 10 -16.80 0.13 17.14
CA ASN A 10 -16.31 -1.16 16.68
C ASN A 10 -14.78 -1.12 16.72
N LEU A 11 -14.19 -1.94 17.57
CA LEU A 11 -12.75 -2.10 17.70
C LEU A 11 -12.22 -2.75 16.41
N ILE A 12 -11.32 -2.08 15.72
CA ILE A 12 -10.68 -2.63 14.51
C ILE A 12 -9.49 -3.48 14.93
N ASN A 13 -9.48 -4.74 14.52
CA ASN A 13 -8.44 -5.70 14.83
C ASN A 13 -7.46 -5.81 13.66
N ILE A 14 -6.22 -5.35 13.84
CA ILE A 14 -5.17 -5.39 12.84
C ILE A 14 -4.22 -6.55 13.13
N ALA A 15 -4.15 -7.53 12.22
CA ALA A 15 -3.17 -8.60 12.24
C ALA A 15 -1.84 -8.10 11.66
N VAL A 16 -0.80 -8.05 12.47
CA VAL A 16 0.52 -7.51 12.10
C VAL A 16 1.56 -8.60 12.02
N ASP A 17 2.14 -8.81 10.83
CA ASP A 17 3.38 -9.59 10.67
C ASP A 17 4.56 -8.81 11.24
N ALA A 18 4.98 -9.12 12.45
CA ALA A 18 6.04 -8.40 13.15
C ALA A 18 7.45 -8.78 12.69
N MET A 19 7.61 -9.82 11.87
CA MET A 19 8.93 -10.33 11.48
C MET A 19 9.30 -10.01 10.03
N GLY A 20 8.39 -9.40 9.27
CA GLY A 20 8.59 -9.05 7.87
C GLY A 20 9.36 -7.75 7.65
N GLY A 21 10.26 -7.74 6.65
CA GLY A 21 11.06 -6.57 6.24
C GLY A 21 12.28 -6.28 7.11
N ASP A 22 13.06 -5.26 6.71
CA ASP A 22 14.31 -4.89 7.35
C ASP A 22 14.11 -4.34 8.75
N ASN A 23 15.05 -4.56 9.65
CA ASN A 23 15.01 -4.09 11.05
C ASN A 23 13.78 -4.52 11.85
N SER A 24 13.06 -5.56 11.41
CA SER A 24 11.95 -6.13 12.17
C SER A 24 12.47 -7.04 13.30
N PRO A 25 11.82 -7.07 14.47
CA PRO A 25 10.54 -6.46 14.82
C PRO A 25 10.62 -5.00 15.29
N ASN A 26 11.80 -4.39 15.49
CA ASN A 26 11.92 -3.07 16.10
C ASN A 26 11.09 -2.00 15.38
N LYS A 27 11.27 -1.86 14.04
CA LYS A 27 10.53 -0.86 13.27
C LYS A 27 9.02 -1.07 13.29
N ILE A 28 8.57 -2.33 13.33
CA ILE A 28 7.15 -2.67 13.37
C ILE A 28 6.53 -2.20 14.69
N ILE A 29 7.18 -2.50 15.81
CA ILE A 29 6.71 -2.09 17.15
C ILE A 29 6.75 -0.56 17.30
N ASP A 30 7.80 0.10 16.79
CA ASP A 30 7.89 1.57 16.79
C ASP A 30 6.79 2.22 15.94
N GLY A 31 6.47 1.60 14.80
CA GLY A 31 5.37 2.06 13.94
C GLY A 31 4.01 1.88 14.59
N ILE A 32 3.76 0.75 15.25
CA ILE A 32 2.53 0.52 16.03
C ILE A 32 2.40 1.58 17.13
N GLU A 33 3.47 1.85 17.88
CA GLU A 33 3.47 2.88 18.93
C GLU A 33 3.12 4.26 18.37
N LEU A 34 3.73 4.62 17.23
CA LEU A 34 3.46 5.90 16.58
C LEU A 34 2.03 6.01 16.08
N HIS A 35 1.51 4.98 15.42
CA HIS A 35 0.13 4.93 14.91
C HIS A 35 -0.89 5.01 16.05
N ALA A 36 -0.69 4.24 17.12
CA ALA A 36 -1.59 4.20 18.26
C ALA A 36 -1.73 5.52 19.02
N LYS A 37 -0.74 6.44 18.92
CA LYS A 37 -0.84 7.79 19.49
C LYS A 37 -1.93 8.63 18.82
N ASN A 38 -2.21 8.37 17.55
CA ASN A 38 -3.12 9.17 16.72
C ASN A 38 -4.42 8.42 16.38
N SER A 39 -4.48 7.12 16.66
CA SER A 39 -5.62 6.26 16.31
C SER A 39 -6.24 5.65 17.57
N LYS A 40 -7.56 5.78 17.68
CA LYS A 40 -8.35 5.18 18.77
C LYS A 40 -9.09 3.95 18.23
N ASN A 41 -9.55 3.08 19.14
CA ASN A 41 -10.36 1.91 18.80
C ASN A 41 -9.67 0.88 17.90
N ILE A 42 -8.34 0.72 18.07
CA ILE A 42 -7.54 -0.26 17.35
C ILE A 42 -6.97 -1.28 18.31
N PHE A 43 -7.05 -2.55 17.95
CA PHE A 43 -6.39 -3.67 18.61
C PHE A 43 -5.37 -4.29 17.66
N TYR A 44 -4.13 -4.47 18.13
CA TYR A 44 -3.05 -5.03 17.33
C TYR A 44 -2.80 -6.48 17.72
N LYS A 45 -3.06 -7.41 16.82
CA LYS A 45 -2.67 -8.80 16.97
C LYS A 45 -1.33 -9.01 16.28
N ILE A 46 -0.27 -9.12 17.10
CA ILE A 46 1.13 -9.08 16.66
C ILE A 46 1.67 -10.50 16.53
N PHE A 47 1.92 -10.95 15.31
CA PHE A 47 2.43 -12.29 15.01
C PHE A 47 3.95 -12.29 14.87
N GLY A 48 4.64 -13.11 15.68
CA GLY A 48 6.10 -13.23 15.62
C GLY A 48 6.73 -13.80 16.86
N ASN A 49 8.06 -13.77 16.91
CA ASN A 49 8.82 -14.31 18.03
C ASN A 49 8.64 -13.44 19.29
N LYS A 50 7.91 -13.98 20.29
CA LYS A 50 7.57 -13.28 21.52
C LYS A 50 8.81 -12.82 22.30
N GLU A 51 9.86 -13.66 22.35
CA GLU A 51 11.09 -13.34 23.06
C GLU A 51 11.84 -12.14 22.47
N LYS A 52 11.65 -11.87 21.17
CA LYS A 52 12.21 -10.70 20.48
C LYS A 52 11.30 -9.46 20.58
N ILE A 53 9.99 -9.64 20.60
CA ILE A 53 8.99 -8.56 20.59
C ILE A 53 8.79 -7.97 21.99
N GLU A 54 8.60 -8.81 22.99
CA GLU A 54 8.24 -8.41 24.35
C GLU A 54 9.26 -7.48 25.02
N PRO A 55 10.61 -7.73 24.92
CA PRO A 55 11.61 -6.80 25.46
C PRO A 55 11.57 -5.40 24.85
N ILE A 56 11.19 -5.28 23.56
CA ILE A 56 11.07 -3.98 22.88
C ILE A 56 9.89 -3.21 23.46
N ILE A 57 8.76 -3.86 23.62
CA ILE A 57 7.53 -3.25 24.19
C ILE A 57 7.78 -2.80 25.64
N ILE A 58 8.41 -3.64 26.46
CA ILE A 58 8.73 -3.32 27.86
C ILE A 58 9.71 -2.14 27.94
N LYS A 59 10.81 -2.17 27.18
CA LYS A 59 11.84 -1.12 27.17
C LYS A 59 11.25 0.24 26.78
N LYS A 60 10.29 0.26 25.88
CA LYS A 60 9.64 1.47 25.37
C LYS A 60 8.43 1.92 26.21
N LYS A 61 8.05 1.16 27.24
CA LYS A 61 6.90 1.44 28.12
C LYS A 61 5.62 1.69 27.30
N ILE A 62 5.37 0.84 26.30
CA ILE A 62 4.19 0.94 25.43
C ILE A 62 2.95 0.45 26.21
N ASN A 63 2.52 1.22 27.19
CA ASN A 63 1.45 0.82 28.12
C ASN A 63 0.04 1.24 27.67
N LYS A 64 -0.08 2.00 26.56
CA LYS A 64 -1.35 2.56 26.07
C LYS A 64 -1.85 1.93 24.78
N VAL A 65 -1.20 0.88 24.29
CA VAL A 65 -1.57 0.18 23.06
C VAL A 65 -2.33 -1.10 23.43
N ASN A 66 -3.49 -1.29 22.85
CA ASN A 66 -4.23 -2.54 22.97
C ASN A 66 -3.61 -3.58 22.03
N TYR A 67 -2.95 -4.59 22.56
CA TYR A 67 -2.31 -5.62 21.74
C TYR A 67 -2.32 -7.00 22.38
N GLU A 68 -2.14 -8.02 21.52
CA GLU A 68 -1.84 -9.40 21.87
C GLU A 68 -0.66 -9.88 21.04
N ILE A 69 0.27 -10.64 21.63
CA ILE A 69 1.36 -11.28 20.88
C ILE A 69 1.00 -12.74 20.66
N VAL A 70 0.89 -13.12 19.38
CA VAL A 70 0.74 -14.53 18.96
C VAL A 70 2.10 -15.05 18.56
N HIS A 71 2.63 -15.95 19.37
CA HIS A 71 4.01 -16.44 19.21
C HIS A 71 4.18 -17.36 18.01
N THR A 72 5.26 -17.12 17.25
CA THR A 72 5.83 -18.05 16.28
C THR A 72 7.32 -17.73 16.06
N ASP A 73 8.15 -18.75 15.95
CA ASP A 73 9.57 -18.61 15.59
C ASP A 73 9.79 -18.50 14.08
N ASN A 74 8.82 -18.94 13.31
CA ASN A 74 8.92 -19.04 11.86
C ASN A 74 8.64 -17.69 11.19
N LYS A 75 9.48 -17.34 10.21
CA LYS A 75 9.26 -16.16 9.36
C LYS A 75 9.62 -16.46 7.90
N ILE A 76 9.04 -15.70 6.99
CA ILE A 76 9.48 -15.66 5.58
C ILE A 76 10.72 -14.77 5.50
N LYS A 77 11.75 -15.25 4.80
CA LYS A 77 12.96 -14.47 4.53
C LYS A 77 12.76 -13.58 3.32
N GLY A 78 13.53 -12.47 3.25
CA GLY A 78 13.44 -11.52 2.14
C GLY A 78 13.79 -12.13 0.78
N GLU A 79 14.73 -13.07 0.76
CA GLU A 79 15.22 -13.80 -0.41
C GLU A 79 14.38 -15.02 -0.80
N ASP A 80 13.42 -15.44 0.02
CA ASP A 80 12.56 -16.59 -0.31
C ASP A 80 11.76 -16.34 -1.58
N SER A 81 11.80 -17.28 -2.54
CA SER A 81 10.92 -17.20 -3.70
C SER A 81 9.45 -17.41 -3.28
N ALA A 82 8.53 -16.87 -4.08
CA ALA A 82 7.09 -17.06 -3.85
C ALA A 82 6.70 -18.54 -3.71
N LEU A 83 7.34 -19.42 -4.49
CA LEU A 83 7.12 -20.87 -4.42
C LEU A 83 7.59 -21.49 -3.10
N VAL A 84 8.74 -21.06 -2.58
CA VAL A 84 9.27 -21.48 -1.28
C VAL A 84 8.35 -20.99 -0.17
N ALA A 85 7.91 -19.74 -0.24
CA ALA A 85 6.96 -19.16 0.70
C ALA A 85 5.61 -19.91 0.69
N ALA A 86 5.11 -20.31 -0.48
CA ALA A 86 3.89 -21.12 -0.60
C ALA A 86 4.03 -22.50 0.10
N LYS A 87 5.18 -23.17 -0.09
CA LYS A 87 5.41 -24.53 0.44
C LYS A 87 5.75 -24.55 1.93
N ARG A 88 6.50 -23.57 2.42
CA ARG A 88 7.06 -23.49 3.79
C ARG A 88 6.46 -22.38 4.64
N GLY A 89 5.55 -21.60 4.09
CA GLY A 89 4.97 -20.43 4.76
C GLY A 89 4.07 -20.75 5.93
N LYS A 90 3.53 -21.96 6.01
CA LYS A 90 2.60 -22.36 7.08
C LYS A 90 3.25 -22.16 8.46
N ASN A 91 2.47 -21.58 9.38
CA ASN A 91 2.93 -21.20 10.73
C ASN A 91 4.00 -20.10 10.79
N THR A 92 4.30 -19.40 9.69
CA THR A 92 5.11 -18.17 9.76
C THR A 92 4.28 -16.98 10.23
N SER A 93 4.94 -15.94 10.72
CA SER A 93 4.26 -14.71 11.17
C SER A 93 3.36 -14.10 10.11
N MET A 94 3.80 -14.06 8.84
CA MET A 94 3.01 -13.61 7.70
C MET A 94 1.78 -14.50 7.45
N TRP A 95 1.96 -15.82 7.47
CA TRP A 95 0.86 -16.77 7.27
C TRP A 95 -0.20 -16.62 8.35
N LEU A 96 0.20 -16.61 9.62
CA LEU A 96 -0.70 -16.52 10.75
C LEU A 96 -1.47 -15.18 10.78
N ALA A 97 -0.83 -14.09 10.37
CA ALA A 97 -1.50 -12.80 10.24
C ALA A 97 -2.62 -12.84 9.19
N ILE A 98 -2.37 -13.43 8.01
CA ILE A 98 -3.38 -13.59 6.96
C ILE A 98 -4.47 -14.60 7.38
N GLU A 99 -4.09 -15.70 8.00
CA GLU A 99 -5.02 -16.72 8.51
C GLU A 99 -5.96 -16.15 9.59
N SER A 100 -5.47 -15.21 10.40
CA SER A 100 -6.30 -14.48 11.37
C SER A 100 -7.45 -13.72 10.71
N VAL A 101 -7.18 -13.09 9.57
CA VAL A 101 -8.21 -12.38 8.78
C VAL A 101 -9.15 -13.37 8.10
N LYS A 102 -8.62 -14.45 7.51
CA LYS A 102 -9.44 -15.55 6.96
C LYS A 102 -10.46 -16.06 7.97
N ASN A 103 -10.03 -16.23 9.22
CA ASN A 103 -10.84 -16.75 10.31
C ASN A 103 -11.71 -15.67 10.99
N LYS A 104 -11.73 -14.44 10.46
CA LYS A 104 -12.48 -13.29 10.99
C LYS A 104 -12.13 -12.93 12.46
N ILE A 105 -10.91 -13.26 12.87
CA ILE A 105 -10.35 -12.89 14.18
C ILE A 105 -9.76 -11.47 14.11
N SER A 106 -9.26 -11.08 12.92
CA SER A 106 -8.79 -9.74 12.61
C SER A 106 -9.50 -9.23 11.35
N ASP A 107 -9.61 -7.92 11.24
CA ASP A 107 -10.29 -7.26 10.11
C ASP A 107 -9.34 -7.03 8.93
N ILE A 108 -8.06 -6.77 9.21
CA ILE A 108 -7.03 -6.41 8.23
C ILE A 108 -5.73 -7.13 8.58
N ALA A 109 -5.00 -7.62 7.58
CA ALA A 109 -3.62 -8.10 7.74
C ALA A 109 -2.63 -7.11 7.12
N ILE A 110 -1.48 -6.90 7.81
CA ILE A 110 -0.39 -6.06 7.30
C ILE A 110 0.95 -6.77 7.42
N SER A 111 1.77 -6.69 6.37
CA SER A 111 3.14 -7.17 6.37
C SER A 111 4.09 -6.25 5.60
N ALA A 112 5.29 -6.05 6.15
CA ALA A 112 6.41 -5.41 5.47
C ALA A 112 7.36 -6.44 4.81
N GLY A 113 7.00 -7.72 4.80
CA GLY A 113 7.81 -8.81 4.26
C GLY A 113 7.86 -8.85 2.74
N ASN A 114 8.40 -9.97 2.20
CA ASN A 114 8.52 -10.21 0.77
C ASN A 114 7.17 -10.11 0.04
N THR A 115 7.10 -9.29 -1.03
CA THR A 115 5.86 -9.01 -1.75
C THR A 115 5.31 -10.25 -2.46
N GLY A 116 6.16 -11.04 -3.11
CA GLY A 116 5.75 -12.27 -3.80
C GLY A 116 5.22 -13.32 -2.82
N ALA A 117 5.85 -13.44 -1.65
CA ALA A 117 5.38 -14.32 -0.58
C ALA A 117 4.02 -13.86 -0.04
N LEU A 118 3.87 -12.57 0.26
CA LEU A 118 2.61 -12.00 0.73
C LEU A 118 1.47 -12.27 -0.27
N PHE A 119 1.72 -12.02 -1.55
CA PHE A 119 0.75 -12.26 -2.62
C PHE A 119 0.31 -13.73 -2.67
N VAL A 120 1.28 -14.67 -2.71
CA VAL A 120 0.98 -16.10 -2.81
C VAL A 120 0.29 -16.63 -1.56
N ILE A 121 0.78 -16.26 -0.36
CA ILE A 121 0.16 -16.69 0.91
C ILE A 121 -1.26 -16.13 1.04
N SER A 122 -1.48 -14.86 0.65
CA SER A 122 -2.83 -14.27 0.64
C SER A 122 -3.76 -15.03 -0.29
N LYS A 123 -3.32 -15.35 -1.51
CA LYS A 123 -4.11 -16.09 -2.49
C LYS A 123 -4.40 -17.53 -2.08
N LEU A 124 -3.52 -18.17 -1.29
CA LEU A 124 -3.72 -19.52 -0.75
C LEU A 124 -4.71 -19.55 0.43
N ASN A 125 -4.76 -18.49 1.21
CA ASN A 125 -5.59 -18.41 2.41
C ASN A 125 -6.95 -17.77 2.17
N LEU A 126 -7.00 -16.70 1.39
CA LEU A 126 -8.19 -15.90 1.15
C LEU A 126 -8.82 -16.29 -0.19
N LYS A 127 -10.12 -16.10 -0.30
CA LYS A 127 -10.85 -16.30 -1.56
C LYS A 127 -10.74 -15.06 -2.42
N MET A 128 -10.81 -15.26 -3.73
CA MET A 128 -11.03 -14.16 -4.67
C MET A 128 -12.48 -13.66 -4.54
N ILE A 129 -12.69 -12.38 -4.73
CA ILE A 129 -14.02 -11.80 -4.94
C ILE A 129 -14.60 -12.44 -6.20
N GLU A 130 -15.91 -12.71 -6.19
CA GLU A 130 -16.60 -13.35 -7.32
C GLU A 130 -16.36 -12.57 -8.62
N ASN A 131 -16.09 -13.31 -9.69
CA ASN A 131 -15.78 -12.79 -11.04
C ASN A 131 -14.44 -12.03 -11.17
N ILE A 132 -13.63 -11.95 -10.13
CA ILE A 132 -12.27 -11.38 -10.18
C ILE A 132 -11.25 -12.50 -10.33
N ASP A 133 -10.43 -12.46 -11.38
CA ASP A 133 -9.47 -13.55 -11.66
C ASP A 133 -8.14 -13.36 -10.94
N LYS A 134 -7.68 -12.12 -10.80
CA LYS A 134 -6.39 -11.79 -10.21
C LYS A 134 -6.52 -10.65 -9.20
N PRO A 135 -5.87 -10.76 -8.02
CA PRO A 135 -5.76 -9.62 -7.12
C PRO A 135 -4.74 -8.63 -7.69
N ALA A 136 -4.91 -7.33 -7.42
CA ALA A 136 -3.99 -6.28 -7.83
C ALA A 136 -3.41 -5.54 -6.62
N LEU A 137 -2.13 -5.18 -6.69
CA LEU A 137 -1.48 -4.34 -5.69
C LEU A 137 -1.78 -2.87 -6.01
N SER A 138 -2.61 -2.25 -5.20
CA SER A 138 -3.07 -0.86 -5.35
C SER A 138 -2.35 0.06 -4.38
N GLY A 139 -1.83 1.19 -4.85
CA GLY A 139 -1.17 2.18 -4.02
C GLY A 139 -1.62 3.60 -4.29
N PHE A 140 -1.39 4.47 -3.31
CA PHE A 140 -1.63 5.90 -3.45
C PHE A 140 -0.48 6.57 -4.19
N TRP A 141 -0.83 7.45 -5.11
CA TRP A 141 0.13 8.19 -5.91
C TRP A 141 -0.16 9.69 -5.80
N PRO A 142 0.77 10.49 -5.22
CA PRO A 142 0.54 11.92 -5.05
C PRO A 142 0.51 12.63 -6.41
N ASN A 143 -0.38 13.61 -6.53
CA ASN A 143 -0.52 14.44 -7.69
C ASN A 143 -0.62 15.94 -7.31
N LYS A 144 -0.82 16.80 -8.30
CA LYS A 144 -0.95 18.26 -8.08
C LYS A 144 -2.19 18.62 -7.26
N ASN A 145 -3.27 17.83 -7.37
CA ASN A 145 -4.59 18.12 -6.81
C ASN A 145 -4.96 17.23 -5.60
N GLY A 146 -4.10 16.28 -5.22
CA GLY A 146 -4.36 15.32 -4.15
C GLY A 146 -3.66 14.00 -4.37
N MET A 147 -4.42 12.92 -4.56
CA MET A 147 -3.89 11.55 -4.78
C MET A 147 -4.67 10.83 -5.86
N ASN A 148 -3.97 10.01 -6.64
CA ASN A 148 -4.55 8.98 -7.49
C ASN A 148 -4.43 7.63 -6.79
N ILE A 149 -5.24 6.66 -7.23
CA ILE A 149 -5.01 5.24 -7.01
C ILE A 149 -4.34 4.69 -8.27
N VAL A 150 -3.23 4.00 -8.11
CA VAL A 150 -2.54 3.30 -9.21
C VAL A 150 -2.53 1.81 -8.92
N LEU A 151 -2.93 1.00 -9.89
CA LEU A 151 -2.91 -0.45 -9.83
C LEU A 151 -2.72 -1.05 -11.24
N ASP A 152 -1.95 -2.12 -11.45
CA ASP A 152 -1.24 -2.95 -10.49
C ASP A 152 0.22 -2.46 -10.30
N LEU A 153 0.70 -2.47 -9.07
CA LEU A 153 2.05 -2.01 -8.72
C LEU A 153 3.06 -3.16 -8.50
N GLY A 154 2.78 -4.34 -9.07
CA GLY A 154 3.73 -5.44 -9.08
C GLY A 154 3.24 -6.79 -8.56
N ALA A 155 1.94 -7.01 -8.47
CA ALA A 155 1.37 -8.31 -8.13
C ALA A 155 1.34 -9.25 -9.35
N ASN A 156 1.06 -8.73 -10.55
CA ASN A 156 0.91 -9.52 -11.78
C ASN A 156 1.82 -8.97 -12.88
N ILE A 157 2.85 -9.71 -13.26
CA ILE A 157 3.78 -9.29 -14.34
C ILE A 157 3.03 -9.18 -15.67
N GLU A 158 2.15 -10.13 -15.97
CA GLU A 158 1.34 -10.15 -17.17
C GLU A 158 -0.15 -10.07 -16.84
N CYS A 159 -0.87 -9.24 -17.58
CA CYS A 159 -2.32 -9.06 -17.49
C CYS A 159 -2.96 -9.24 -18.87
N ASN A 160 -4.17 -9.76 -18.92
CA ASN A 160 -5.04 -9.73 -20.08
C ASN A 160 -6.07 -8.59 -19.97
N GLU A 161 -6.90 -8.43 -21.01
CA GLU A 161 -7.89 -7.35 -21.06
C GLU A 161 -8.89 -7.43 -19.88
N LYS A 162 -9.35 -8.66 -19.52
CA LYS A 162 -10.26 -8.84 -18.39
C LYS A 162 -9.63 -8.36 -17.08
N ASN A 163 -8.35 -8.67 -16.86
CA ASN A 163 -7.66 -8.22 -15.64
C ASN A 163 -7.64 -6.68 -15.55
N LEU A 164 -7.32 -5.97 -16.64
CA LEU A 164 -7.28 -4.51 -16.63
C LEU A 164 -8.67 -3.89 -16.44
N ILE A 165 -9.72 -4.52 -16.98
CA ILE A 165 -11.12 -4.12 -16.74
C ILE A 165 -11.48 -4.34 -15.25
N ASP A 166 -11.16 -5.50 -14.69
CA ASP A 166 -11.38 -5.80 -13.27
C ASP A 166 -10.64 -4.80 -12.37
N PHE A 167 -9.40 -4.44 -12.72
CA PHE A 167 -8.62 -3.43 -12.00
C PHE A 167 -9.27 -2.04 -12.07
N SER A 168 -9.85 -1.67 -13.21
CA SER A 168 -10.60 -0.42 -13.36
C SER A 168 -11.80 -0.35 -12.41
N ILE A 169 -12.52 -1.45 -12.27
CA ILE A 169 -13.66 -1.57 -11.35
C ILE A 169 -13.19 -1.52 -9.90
N MET A 170 -12.19 -2.34 -9.53
CA MET A 170 -11.69 -2.41 -8.15
C MET A 170 -11.06 -1.09 -7.70
N GLY A 171 -10.25 -0.45 -8.56
CA GLY A 171 -9.64 0.85 -8.26
C GLY A 171 -10.70 1.94 -8.08
N SER A 172 -11.74 1.93 -8.90
CA SER A 172 -12.85 2.87 -8.79
C SER A 172 -13.66 2.67 -7.51
N ALA A 173 -13.95 1.43 -7.14
CA ALA A 173 -14.64 1.12 -5.89
C ALA A 173 -13.82 1.58 -4.67
N LEU A 174 -12.50 1.35 -4.66
CA LEU A 174 -11.61 1.84 -3.61
C LEU A 174 -11.59 3.38 -3.56
N TYR A 175 -11.45 4.05 -4.71
CA TYR A 175 -11.43 5.52 -4.76
C TYR A 175 -12.72 6.13 -4.21
N ARG A 176 -13.86 5.60 -4.61
CA ARG A 176 -15.19 6.02 -4.12
C ARG A 176 -15.30 5.88 -2.59
N SER A 177 -14.83 4.77 -2.04
CA SER A 177 -14.91 4.51 -0.59
C SER A 177 -14.05 5.47 0.24
N LEU A 178 -12.96 6.00 -0.33
CA LEU A 178 -11.99 6.81 0.40
C LEU A 178 -12.18 8.33 0.19
N PHE A 179 -12.67 8.75 -0.98
CA PHE A 179 -12.67 10.16 -1.38
C PHE A 179 -14.07 10.76 -1.64
N ASN A 180 -15.13 10.03 -1.31
CA ASN A 180 -16.52 10.48 -1.51
C ASN A 180 -16.78 11.01 -2.93
N ASN A 181 -16.20 10.36 -3.95
CA ASN A 181 -16.39 10.70 -5.36
C ASN A 181 -17.19 9.58 -6.02
N ASP A 182 -18.40 9.87 -6.43
CA ASP A 182 -19.33 8.86 -6.96
C ASP A 182 -18.96 8.35 -8.35
N THR A 183 -18.21 9.13 -9.13
CA THR A 183 -17.83 8.76 -10.51
C THR A 183 -16.38 9.13 -10.77
N PRO A 184 -15.40 8.34 -10.25
CA PRO A 184 -13.98 8.62 -10.47
C PRO A 184 -13.60 8.44 -11.94
N LYS A 185 -12.65 9.27 -12.41
CA LYS A 185 -12.06 9.16 -13.73
C LYS A 185 -11.00 8.08 -13.76
N VAL A 186 -11.14 7.12 -14.68
CA VAL A 186 -10.19 5.99 -14.86
C VAL A 186 -9.44 6.15 -16.17
N ALA A 187 -8.13 5.92 -16.16
CA ALA A 187 -7.31 5.86 -17.36
C ALA A 187 -6.43 4.61 -17.38
N LEU A 188 -6.12 4.13 -18.58
CA LEU A 188 -5.10 3.09 -18.79
C LEU A 188 -3.75 3.76 -19.00
N LEU A 189 -2.72 3.34 -18.26
CA LEU A 189 -1.34 3.80 -18.48
C LEU A 189 -0.83 3.28 -19.82
N ASN A 190 -0.35 4.19 -20.67
CA ASN A 190 0.09 3.88 -22.03
C ASN A 190 1.31 4.74 -22.42
N ILE A 191 1.90 4.45 -23.59
CA ILE A 191 3.04 5.15 -24.18
C ILE A 191 2.65 6.36 -25.05
N GLY A 192 1.37 6.64 -25.20
CA GLY A 192 0.79 7.74 -25.97
C GLY A 192 -0.71 7.81 -25.72
N SER A 193 -1.30 8.97 -26.02
CA SER A 193 -2.73 9.25 -25.80
C SER A 193 -3.63 8.83 -26.99
N GLU A 194 -3.05 8.53 -28.14
CA GLU A 194 -3.80 8.15 -29.34
C GLU A 194 -4.25 6.68 -29.27
N GLU A 195 -5.45 6.40 -29.76
CA GLU A 195 -6.11 5.07 -29.69
C GLU A 195 -5.30 3.92 -30.29
N LEU A 196 -4.45 4.20 -31.27
CA LEU A 196 -3.61 3.21 -31.94
C LEU A 196 -2.29 2.91 -31.19
N LYS A 197 -1.98 3.65 -30.13
CA LYS A 197 -0.77 3.45 -29.34
C LYS A 197 -0.91 2.30 -28.33
N GLY A 198 0.24 1.76 -27.95
CA GLY A 198 0.32 0.67 -26.99
C GLY A 198 0.29 -0.71 -27.62
N ASN A 199 0.42 -1.71 -26.77
CA ASN A 199 0.34 -3.12 -27.18
C ASN A 199 -1.13 -3.54 -27.45
N THR A 200 -1.31 -4.74 -28.00
CA THR A 200 -2.62 -5.26 -28.37
C THR A 200 -3.57 -5.35 -27.19
N ILE A 201 -3.08 -5.78 -26.02
CA ILE A 201 -3.91 -5.91 -24.80
C ILE A 201 -4.46 -4.55 -24.36
N ILE A 202 -3.62 -3.52 -24.33
CA ILE A 202 -4.01 -2.15 -23.92
C ILE A 202 -5.06 -1.59 -24.90
N ARG A 203 -4.85 -1.74 -26.21
CA ARG A 203 -5.81 -1.27 -27.23
C ARG A 203 -7.15 -2.01 -27.17
N ASN A 204 -7.11 -3.33 -27.02
CA ASN A 204 -8.33 -4.13 -26.88
C ASN A 204 -9.08 -3.80 -25.59
N THR A 205 -8.34 -3.55 -24.49
CA THR A 205 -8.94 -3.12 -23.22
C THR A 205 -9.64 -1.77 -23.37
N TYR A 206 -9.02 -0.81 -24.04
CA TYR A 206 -9.63 0.49 -24.34
C TYR A 206 -10.97 0.33 -25.07
N GLN A 207 -11.00 -0.46 -26.15
CA GLN A 207 -12.23 -0.71 -26.91
C GLN A 207 -13.33 -1.34 -26.04
N LYS A 208 -12.98 -2.40 -25.30
CA LYS A 208 -13.93 -3.10 -24.41
C LYS A 208 -14.49 -2.20 -23.31
N ILE A 209 -13.68 -1.34 -22.70
CA ILE A 209 -14.17 -0.41 -21.67
C ILE A 209 -15.12 0.62 -22.26
N ASN A 210 -14.83 1.16 -23.44
CA ASN A 210 -15.72 2.10 -24.14
C ASN A 210 -17.08 1.46 -24.49
N GLU A 211 -17.09 0.18 -24.88
CA GLU A 211 -18.31 -0.57 -25.18
C GLU A 211 -19.14 -0.87 -23.91
N LEU A 212 -18.48 -1.21 -22.82
CA LEU A 212 -19.14 -1.60 -21.55
C LEU A 212 -19.87 -0.45 -20.86
N LYS A 213 -19.44 0.81 -21.04
CA LYS A 213 -20.01 2.03 -20.42
C LYS A 213 -20.39 1.82 -18.95
N ASN A 214 -19.40 1.39 -18.14
CA ASN A 214 -19.65 1.07 -16.75
C ASN A 214 -20.09 2.31 -15.96
N PRO A 215 -21.21 2.28 -15.21
CA PRO A 215 -21.74 3.43 -14.52
C PRO A 215 -20.97 3.85 -13.26
N ILE A 216 -20.03 3.01 -12.77
CA ILE A 216 -19.31 3.30 -11.52
C ILE A 216 -18.09 4.18 -11.72
N TYR A 217 -17.66 4.45 -12.96
CA TYR A 217 -16.57 5.35 -13.30
C TYR A 217 -16.75 6.00 -14.68
N GLU A 218 -16.08 7.12 -14.89
CA GLU A 218 -15.89 7.76 -16.19
C GLU A 218 -14.58 7.30 -16.80
N PHE A 219 -14.62 6.69 -17.99
CA PHE A 219 -13.40 6.27 -18.66
C PHE A 219 -12.78 7.44 -19.42
N HIS A 220 -11.56 7.83 -19.02
CA HIS A 220 -10.81 8.96 -19.60
C HIS A 220 -9.96 8.58 -20.80
N GLY A 221 -9.81 7.27 -21.08
CA GLY A 221 -8.94 6.77 -22.13
C GLY A 221 -7.53 6.46 -21.65
N PHE A 222 -6.52 6.89 -22.40
CA PHE A 222 -5.11 6.67 -22.06
C PHE A 222 -4.52 7.84 -21.26
N ILE A 223 -3.51 7.51 -20.46
CA ILE A 223 -2.65 8.48 -19.77
C ILE A 223 -1.18 8.07 -19.95
N GLU A 224 -0.32 9.03 -20.24
CA GLU A 224 1.13 8.80 -20.33
C GLU A 224 1.81 8.96 -18.97
N GLY A 225 2.99 8.33 -18.79
CA GLY A 225 3.72 8.33 -17.54
C GLY A 225 4.07 9.72 -16.99
N ASN A 226 4.35 10.70 -17.88
CA ASN A 226 4.63 12.09 -17.52
C ASN A 226 3.41 12.86 -16.98
N HIS A 227 2.20 12.38 -17.24
CA HIS A 227 0.94 12.97 -16.81
C HIS A 227 0.32 12.32 -15.56
N MET A 228 0.91 11.23 -15.04
CA MET A 228 0.39 10.54 -13.85
C MET A 228 0.23 11.45 -12.62
N MET A 229 1.06 12.51 -12.50
CA MET A 229 1.03 13.43 -11.37
C MET A 229 0.23 14.72 -11.62
N ASP A 230 -0.45 14.85 -12.76
CA ASP A 230 -1.22 16.07 -13.08
C ASP A 230 -2.53 16.18 -12.30
N GLY A 231 -3.12 15.05 -11.88
CA GLY A 231 -4.36 15.02 -11.13
C GLY A 231 -5.61 15.16 -12.01
N ASN A 232 -5.50 14.81 -13.31
CA ASN A 232 -6.62 14.84 -14.28
C ASN A 232 -7.48 13.59 -14.18
N VAL A 233 -6.97 12.50 -13.62
CA VAL A 233 -7.65 11.23 -13.38
C VAL A 233 -7.54 10.81 -11.94
N ASN A 234 -8.39 9.91 -11.50
CA ASN A 234 -8.46 9.44 -10.12
C ASN A 234 -7.87 8.04 -9.94
N VAL A 235 -8.00 7.21 -10.97
CA VAL A 235 -7.53 5.82 -10.99
C VAL A 235 -6.72 5.60 -12.26
N ILE A 236 -5.52 5.05 -12.10
CA ILE A 236 -4.60 4.72 -13.20
C ILE A 236 -4.38 3.22 -13.18
N VAL A 237 -4.70 2.55 -14.28
CA VAL A 237 -4.64 1.09 -14.41
C VAL A 237 -3.51 0.68 -15.35
N THR A 238 -2.75 -0.33 -14.93
CA THR A 238 -1.64 -0.89 -15.70
C THR A 238 -1.42 -2.37 -15.30
N ASP A 239 -0.57 -3.09 -16.04
CA ASP A 239 -0.02 -4.36 -15.57
C ASP A 239 1.03 -4.13 -14.46
N GLY A 240 1.31 -5.16 -13.67
CA GLY A 240 2.21 -5.03 -12.52
C GLY A 240 3.68 -4.82 -12.91
N PHE A 241 4.12 -5.23 -14.11
CA PHE A 241 5.48 -4.97 -14.57
C PHE A 241 5.67 -3.48 -14.83
N THR A 242 4.79 -2.90 -15.64
CA THR A 242 4.81 -1.47 -15.98
C THR A 242 4.60 -0.60 -14.73
N GLY A 243 3.63 -0.96 -13.89
CA GLY A 243 3.34 -0.22 -12.65
C GLY A 243 4.48 -0.25 -11.64
N ASN A 244 5.16 -1.37 -11.48
CA ASN A 244 6.33 -1.46 -10.59
C ASN A 244 7.53 -0.66 -11.12
N ILE A 245 7.77 -0.67 -12.44
CA ILE A 245 8.81 0.17 -13.04
C ILE A 245 8.49 1.65 -12.83
N ALA A 246 7.26 2.08 -13.11
CA ALA A 246 6.82 3.45 -12.88
C ALA A 246 7.03 3.87 -11.41
N LEU A 247 6.61 3.02 -10.46
CA LEU A 247 6.78 3.26 -9.02
C LEU A 247 8.25 3.42 -8.64
N LYS A 248 9.11 2.48 -9.04
CA LYS A 248 10.54 2.52 -8.71
C LYS A 248 11.27 3.69 -9.35
N THR A 249 10.87 4.08 -10.56
CA THR A 249 11.40 5.28 -11.23
C THR A 249 11.00 6.54 -10.48
N ALA A 250 9.73 6.66 -10.09
CA ALA A 250 9.25 7.82 -9.32
C ALA A 250 9.93 7.92 -7.94
N GLU A 251 10.07 6.80 -7.20
CA GLU A 251 10.81 6.74 -5.94
C GLU A 251 12.27 7.18 -6.12
N GLY A 252 12.95 6.65 -7.14
CA GLY A 252 14.33 6.99 -7.46
C GLY A 252 14.49 8.48 -7.82
N THR A 253 13.60 9.00 -8.65
CA THR A 253 13.59 10.42 -9.05
C THR A 253 13.35 11.34 -7.86
N ALA A 254 12.40 11.03 -6.98
CA ALA A 254 12.13 11.82 -5.78
C ALA A 254 13.35 11.84 -4.83
N ASN A 255 14.03 10.72 -4.64
CA ASN A 255 15.25 10.61 -3.86
C ASN A 255 16.40 11.41 -4.49
N PHE A 256 16.57 11.32 -5.80
CA PHE A 256 17.59 12.09 -6.54
C PHE A 256 17.36 13.60 -6.38
N ILE A 257 16.16 14.10 -6.68
CA ILE A 257 15.82 15.52 -6.55
C ILE A 257 16.04 16.00 -5.11
N THR A 258 15.60 15.23 -4.12
CA THR A 258 15.75 15.60 -2.70
C THR A 258 17.22 15.68 -2.29
N SER A 259 18.06 14.74 -2.77
CA SER A 259 19.50 14.73 -2.47
C SER A 259 20.22 15.91 -3.13
N GLU A 260 19.95 16.19 -4.41
CA GLU A 260 20.56 17.30 -5.14
C GLU A 260 20.13 18.66 -4.57
N LEU A 261 18.86 18.82 -4.21
CA LEU A 261 18.38 20.01 -3.52
C LEU A 261 19.13 20.21 -2.19
N LYS A 262 19.30 19.16 -1.39
CA LYS A 262 20.08 19.23 -0.13
C LYS A 262 21.51 19.67 -0.38
N LYS A 263 22.20 19.12 -1.40
CA LYS A 263 23.56 19.51 -1.78
C LYS A 263 23.63 20.99 -2.19
N ALA A 264 22.73 21.41 -3.09
CA ALA A 264 22.68 22.80 -3.57
C ALA A 264 22.49 23.78 -2.43
N LEU A 265 21.55 23.52 -1.50
CA LEU A 265 21.25 24.35 -0.35
C LEU A 265 22.34 24.36 0.73
N SER A 266 23.22 23.34 0.76
CA SER A 266 24.32 23.25 1.73
C SER A 266 25.71 23.57 1.15
N SER A 267 25.80 23.93 -0.13
CA SER A 267 27.06 24.09 -0.87
C SER A 267 27.95 25.23 -0.37
N ASN A 268 27.37 26.31 0.15
CA ASN A 268 28.09 27.46 0.64
C ASN A 268 27.37 28.12 1.83
N ILE A 269 28.01 29.16 2.42
CA ILE A 269 27.47 29.85 3.62
C ILE A 269 26.14 30.54 3.31
N LEU A 270 26.01 31.17 2.14
CA LEU A 270 24.77 31.85 1.72
C LEU A 270 23.63 30.85 1.53
N GLY A 271 23.91 29.69 0.93
CA GLY A 271 22.95 28.59 0.79
C GLY A 271 22.44 28.06 2.14
N LYS A 272 23.33 27.94 3.13
CA LYS A 272 22.96 27.54 4.50
C LYS A 272 22.07 28.58 5.18
N ILE A 273 22.39 29.86 5.06
CA ILE A 273 21.57 30.97 5.60
C ILE A 273 20.20 30.99 4.93
N SER A 274 20.16 30.91 3.59
CA SER A 274 18.91 30.82 2.82
C SER A 274 18.06 29.61 3.21
N SER A 275 18.69 28.47 3.47
CA SER A 275 18.01 27.27 3.93
C SER A 275 17.34 27.47 5.29
N ILE A 276 17.97 28.17 6.20
CA ILE A 276 17.40 28.50 7.53
C ILE A 276 16.20 29.42 7.36
N MET A 277 16.32 30.46 6.53
CA MET A 277 15.23 31.39 6.26
C MET A 277 14.02 30.74 5.59
N ASN A 278 14.25 29.73 4.75
CA ASN A 278 13.22 28.98 4.01
C ASN A 278 12.87 27.62 4.63
N LEU A 279 13.24 27.36 5.87
CA LEU A 279 13.11 26.05 6.51
C LEU A 279 11.68 25.49 6.46
N ALA A 280 10.67 26.33 6.65
CA ALA A 280 9.26 25.93 6.60
C ALA A 280 8.86 25.43 5.20
N ASN A 281 9.24 26.15 4.14
CA ASN A 281 8.95 25.79 2.76
C ASN A 281 9.70 24.52 2.34
N ILE A 282 10.97 24.39 2.73
CA ILE A 282 11.79 23.20 2.48
C ILE A 282 11.19 21.98 3.19
N LYS A 283 10.73 22.12 4.44
CA LYS A 283 10.04 21.04 5.15
C LYS A 283 8.74 20.64 4.45
N LYS A 284 7.93 21.60 3.99
CA LYS A 284 6.69 21.36 3.25
C LYS A 284 6.96 20.62 1.93
N PHE A 285 7.98 21.06 1.18
CA PHE A 285 8.42 20.40 -0.05
C PHE A 285 8.88 18.96 0.20
N LYS A 286 9.78 18.76 1.17
CA LYS A 286 10.24 17.40 1.55
C LYS A 286 9.08 16.49 1.97
N LYS A 287 8.13 17.03 2.76
CA LYS A 287 6.94 16.25 3.17
C LYS A 287 6.13 15.81 1.95
N LYS A 288 5.96 16.66 0.93
CA LYS A 288 5.20 16.29 -0.28
C LYS A 288 5.90 15.19 -1.10
N LEU A 289 7.24 15.13 -1.07
CA LEU A 289 8.03 14.11 -1.79
C LEU A 289 8.41 12.90 -0.93
N ASP A 290 8.01 12.87 0.34
CA ASP A 290 8.38 11.79 1.25
C ASP A 290 7.57 10.50 0.95
N PRO A 291 8.20 9.45 0.38
CA PRO A 291 7.49 8.23 0.01
C PRO A 291 6.89 7.50 1.22
N ARG A 292 7.37 7.80 2.44
CA ARG A 292 6.85 7.20 3.67
C ARG A 292 5.40 7.58 3.95
N LEU A 293 4.95 8.75 3.45
CA LEU A 293 3.57 9.22 3.63
C LEU A 293 2.55 8.49 2.76
N TYR A 294 3.03 7.83 1.69
CA TYR A 294 2.22 7.08 0.73
C TYR A 294 2.47 5.58 0.83
N ASN A 295 3.12 5.16 1.93
CA ASN A 295 3.41 3.76 2.17
C ASN A 295 2.15 3.01 2.61
N GLY A 296 2.01 1.78 2.12
CA GLY A 296 0.84 0.94 2.34
C GLY A 296 0.07 0.73 1.05
N ALA A 297 0.40 -0.36 0.33
CA ALA A 297 -0.37 -0.77 -0.84
C ALA A 297 -1.38 -1.85 -0.43
N ILE A 298 -2.59 -1.76 -0.95
CA ILE A 298 -3.69 -2.69 -0.66
C ILE A 298 -3.74 -3.77 -1.74
N LEU A 299 -3.81 -5.02 -1.35
CA LEU A 299 -4.05 -6.13 -2.26
C LEU A 299 -5.57 -6.27 -2.50
N LEU A 300 -6.04 -5.66 -3.58
CA LEU A 300 -7.46 -5.68 -4.00
C LEU A 300 -7.82 -6.98 -4.68
N GLY A 301 -9.10 -7.36 -4.65
CA GLY A 301 -9.64 -8.54 -5.30
C GLY A 301 -9.73 -9.79 -4.41
N LEU A 302 -9.29 -9.69 -3.16
CA LEU A 302 -9.47 -10.72 -2.13
C LEU A 302 -10.68 -10.38 -1.25
N ASP A 303 -11.28 -11.41 -0.64
CA ASP A 303 -12.43 -11.28 0.25
C ASP A 303 -12.10 -10.67 1.63
N ALA A 304 -10.84 -10.29 1.82
CA ALA A 304 -10.38 -9.57 3.01
C ALA A 304 -9.19 -8.67 2.70
N PRO A 305 -9.03 -7.52 3.39
CA PRO A 305 -7.95 -6.57 3.14
C PRO A 305 -6.59 -7.10 3.60
N VAL A 306 -5.61 -7.03 2.71
CA VAL A 306 -4.20 -7.29 3.01
C VAL A 306 -3.37 -6.09 2.58
N ILE A 307 -2.60 -5.54 3.51
CA ILE A 307 -1.77 -4.37 3.28
C ILE A 307 -0.31 -4.78 3.15
N LYS A 308 0.32 -4.32 2.09
CA LYS A 308 1.76 -4.41 1.87
C LYS A 308 2.44 -3.11 2.27
N SER A 309 3.23 -3.15 3.34
CA SER A 309 4.16 -2.07 3.68
C SER A 309 5.51 -2.30 3.01
N HIS A 310 6.21 -1.24 2.62
CA HIS A 310 7.52 -1.36 1.96
C HIS A 310 8.56 -1.96 2.93
N GLY A 311 9.31 -2.99 2.46
CA GLY A 311 10.27 -3.73 3.29
C GLY A 311 11.40 -2.89 3.87
N GLY A 312 11.93 -1.94 3.10
CA GLY A 312 13.01 -1.03 3.50
C GLY A 312 12.55 0.27 4.17
N THR A 313 11.25 0.48 4.41
CA THR A 313 10.77 1.68 5.11
C THR A 313 11.17 1.68 6.58
N ASP A 314 11.23 2.86 7.20
CA ASP A 314 11.39 3.00 8.64
C ASP A 314 10.04 2.88 9.39
N TYR A 315 10.06 3.10 10.70
CA TYR A 315 8.87 3.03 11.56
C TYR A 315 7.80 4.09 11.22
N ILE A 316 8.21 5.24 10.67
CA ILE A 316 7.27 6.29 10.24
C ILE A 316 6.47 5.81 9.04
N GLY A 317 7.16 5.24 8.04
CA GLY A 317 6.49 4.68 6.89
C GLY A 317 5.61 3.47 7.26
N PHE A 318 6.05 2.63 8.20
CA PHE A 318 5.21 1.54 8.68
C PHE A 318 3.95 2.07 9.40
N ALA A 319 4.08 3.09 10.25
CA ALA A 319 2.93 3.74 10.90
C ALA A 319 1.91 4.30 9.88
N ASN A 320 2.40 4.91 8.79
CA ASN A 320 1.52 5.41 7.72
C ASN A 320 0.82 4.27 6.95
N SER A 321 1.41 3.09 6.87
CA SER A 321 0.73 1.94 6.26
C SER A 321 -0.34 1.29 7.16
N LEU A 322 -0.41 1.68 8.43
CA LEU A 322 -1.48 1.30 9.37
C LEU A 322 -2.65 2.29 9.35
N SER A 323 -2.44 3.52 8.83
CA SER A 323 -3.45 4.59 8.78
C SER A 323 -4.32 4.49 7.55
#